data_f9ac251aab3e2cf8f32d96f009c1b6c1
#
_entry.id   f9ac251aab3e2cf8f32d96f009c1b6c1
#
_cell.length_a   1.000
_cell.length_b   1.000
_cell.length_c   1.000
_cell.angle_alpha   90.00
_cell.angle_beta   90.00
_cell.angle_gamma   90.00
#
_symmetry.space_group_name_H-M   'P 1'
#
loop_
_entity.id
_entity.type
_entity.pdbx_description
1 polymer ?
#
loop_
_entity_poly.entity_id
_entity_poly.type
_entity_poly.pdbx_seq_one_letter_code
_entity_poly.pdbx_strand_id
1 'polypeptide(L)'
;MNRIPWLGPNEPFPDPLTTCDPDANVPGLFAVSERIYPGQLQSAYQLGIFPWYSDNQPVLWWSPDPRMVLIPDQFKCSDSLKKTLRHFIADESKAIVVDQDFSAIMRACATSERKGQDGTWITHEIVDAYTALFEQGRAHSIAVMDAGVLVGGLYCVCFGKAIFGESMFSRQADGSKIALAALSAFCVQNGIPMIDCQQETAHLRSLGAAPIERKTFLQSLQTSLNQSKIALSWNFTKQILQHWL
;
A
#
# COMPACT_ATOMS: atom_id res chain seq x y z
N MET A 1 7.29 -30.43 -12.52
CA MET A 1 6.46 -29.21 -12.57
C MET A 1 6.20 -28.81 -11.13
N ASN A 2 6.77 -27.72 -10.69
CA ASN A 2 6.40 -27.13 -9.40
C ASN A 2 4.95 -26.64 -9.53
N ARG A 3 4.06 -27.21 -8.75
CA ARG A 3 2.66 -26.76 -8.72
C ARG A 3 2.56 -25.61 -7.71
N ILE A 4 1.81 -24.57 -8.05
CA ILE A 4 1.47 -23.51 -7.10
C ILE A 4 0.79 -24.16 -5.89
N PRO A 5 1.31 -23.99 -4.66
CA PRO A 5 0.74 -24.62 -3.47
C PRO A 5 -0.62 -24.05 -3.14
N TRP A 6 -1.53 -24.92 -2.72
CA TRP A 6 -2.80 -24.55 -2.12
C TRP A 6 -2.65 -24.58 -0.59
N LEU A 7 -2.79 -23.43 0.05
CA LEU A 7 -2.52 -23.27 1.48
C LEU A 7 -3.78 -23.39 2.32
N GLY A 8 -3.74 -24.24 3.31
CA GLY A 8 -4.70 -24.30 4.41
C GLY A 8 -4.40 -23.28 5.51
N PRO A 9 -5.20 -23.27 6.61
CA PRO A 9 -5.14 -22.23 7.65
C PRO A 9 -3.80 -22.13 8.40
N ASN A 10 -3.01 -23.22 8.47
CA ASN A 10 -1.74 -23.26 9.23
C ASN A 10 -0.54 -23.58 8.33
N GLU A 11 -0.72 -23.57 7.03
CA GLU A 11 0.37 -23.88 6.10
C GLU A 11 1.21 -22.63 5.83
N PRO A 12 2.55 -22.74 5.92
CA PRO A 12 3.43 -21.61 5.66
C PRO A 12 3.49 -21.27 4.19
N PHE A 13 3.70 -19.99 3.87
CA PHE A 13 4.02 -19.57 2.51
C PHE A 13 5.40 -20.07 2.10
N PRO A 14 5.61 -20.41 0.80
CA PRO A 14 6.95 -20.54 0.24
C PRO A 14 7.70 -19.22 0.44
N ASP A 15 8.98 -19.28 0.81
CA ASP A 15 9.81 -18.10 0.98
C ASP A 15 10.26 -17.55 -0.40
N PRO A 16 9.81 -16.36 -0.82
CA PRO A 16 10.17 -15.79 -2.12
C PRO A 16 11.64 -15.41 -2.27
N LEU A 17 12.41 -15.37 -1.16
CA LEU A 17 13.85 -15.10 -1.18
C LEU A 17 14.64 -16.32 -1.67
N THR A 18 14.20 -17.52 -1.30
CA THR A 18 14.90 -18.78 -1.56
C THR A 18 14.21 -19.68 -2.58
N THR A 19 12.93 -19.42 -2.85
CA THR A 19 12.10 -20.21 -3.75
C THR A 19 11.94 -19.50 -5.08
N CYS A 20 12.22 -20.17 -6.19
CA CYS A 20 11.83 -19.70 -7.53
C CYS A 20 10.31 -19.65 -7.66
N ASP A 21 9.80 -18.85 -8.61
CA ASP A 21 8.37 -18.82 -8.90
C ASP A 21 7.84 -20.24 -9.13
N PRO A 22 6.78 -20.65 -8.41
CA PRO A 22 6.27 -22.03 -8.50
C PRO A 22 5.80 -22.42 -9.90
N ASP A 23 5.30 -21.45 -10.69
CA ASP A 23 4.94 -21.65 -12.07
C ASP A 23 5.47 -20.49 -12.94
N ALA A 24 6.37 -20.82 -13.88
CA ALA A 24 6.95 -19.86 -14.81
C ALA A 24 5.92 -19.25 -15.79
N ASN A 25 4.76 -19.88 -15.99
CA ASN A 25 3.69 -19.35 -16.81
C ASN A 25 2.86 -18.28 -16.10
N VAL A 26 2.95 -18.21 -14.76
CA VAL A 26 2.27 -17.20 -13.93
C VAL A 26 3.31 -16.58 -12.98
N PRO A 27 4.23 -15.77 -13.52
CA PRO A 27 5.32 -15.18 -12.73
C PRO A 27 4.80 -14.36 -11.55
N GLY A 28 5.37 -14.55 -10.38
CA GLY A 28 5.02 -13.86 -9.17
C GLY A 28 3.86 -14.46 -8.38
N LEU A 29 3.13 -15.45 -8.88
CA LEU A 29 2.11 -16.16 -8.11
C LEU A 29 2.77 -17.24 -7.25
N PHE A 30 2.73 -17.09 -5.93
CA PHE A 30 3.42 -17.95 -4.97
C PHE A 30 2.54 -18.98 -4.30
N ALA A 31 1.26 -18.66 -4.09
CA ALA A 31 0.33 -19.58 -3.44
C ALA A 31 -1.12 -19.25 -3.79
N VAL A 32 -2.01 -20.17 -3.46
CA VAL A 32 -3.47 -20.03 -3.54
C VAL A 32 -4.06 -20.48 -2.21
N SER A 33 -5.16 -19.87 -1.75
CA SER A 33 -5.95 -20.37 -0.63
C SER A 33 -7.43 -20.18 -0.88
N GLU A 34 -8.27 -20.93 -0.16
CA GLU A 34 -9.73 -20.82 -0.28
C GLU A 34 -10.22 -19.44 0.17
N ARG A 35 -9.60 -18.92 1.23
CA ARG A 35 -9.93 -17.65 1.90
C ARG A 35 -8.69 -17.09 2.60
N ILE A 36 -8.80 -15.85 3.12
CA ILE A 36 -7.77 -15.29 3.98
C ILE A 36 -7.98 -15.82 5.41
N TYR A 37 -7.10 -16.71 5.84
CA TYR A 37 -7.14 -17.24 7.20
C TYR A 37 -6.54 -16.27 8.23
N PRO A 38 -6.97 -16.32 9.51
CA PRO A 38 -6.40 -15.50 10.58
C PRO A 38 -4.87 -15.61 10.64
N GLY A 39 -4.17 -14.47 10.72
CA GLY A 39 -2.70 -14.41 10.75
C GLY A 39 -2.01 -14.61 9.40
N GLN A 40 -2.69 -15.14 8.39
CA GLN A 40 -2.10 -15.42 7.08
C GLN A 40 -1.68 -14.11 6.36
N LEU A 41 -2.51 -13.07 6.43
CA LEU A 41 -2.21 -11.77 5.84
C LEU A 41 -0.94 -11.15 6.45
N GLN A 42 -0.78 -11.21 7.77
CA GLN A 42 0.44 -10.75 8.43
C GLN A 42 1.66 -11.56 8.00
N SER A 43 1.56 -12.88 7.95
CA SER A 43 2.66 -13.76 7.53
C SER A 43 3.06 -13.49 6.09
N ALA A 44 2.09 -13.25 5.21
CA ALA A 44 2.33 -12.90 3.81
C ALA A 44 3.14 -11.60 3.68
N TYR A 45 2.72 -10.53 4.34
CA TYR A 45 3.44 -9.24 4.31
C TYR A 45 4.87 -9.34 4.85
N GLN A 46 5.10 -10.13 5.88
CA GLN A 46 6.45 -10.37 6.41
C GLN A 46 7.39 -11.06 5.41
N LEU A 47 6.84 -11.76 4.44
CA LEU A 47 7.55 -12.40 3.33
C LEU A 47 7.50 -11.60 2.02
N GLY A 48 6.93 -10.38 2.02
CA GLY A 48 6.76 -9.58 0.81
C GLY A 48 5.73 -10.16 -0.16
N ILE A 49 4.80 -10.95 0.35
CA ILE A 49 3.67 -11.54 -0.38
C ILE A 49 2.41 -10.71 -0.08
N PHE A 50 1.54 -10.54 -1.06
CA PHE A 50 0.26 -9.83 -0.88
C PHE A 50 -0.87 -10.55 -1.64
N PRO A 51 -2.13 -10.41 -1.20
CA PRO A 51 -3.28 -10.97 -1.89
C PRO A 51 -3.74 -10.03 -3.02
N TRP A 52 -4.02 -10.59 -4.18
CA TRP A 52 -4.66 -9.87 -5.28
C TRP A 52 -5.46 -10.84 -6.15
N TYR A 53 -6.78 -10.73 -6.12
CA TYR A 53 -7.72 -11.64 -6.79
C TYR A 53 -9.05 -10.92 -7.02
N SER A 54 -9.91 -11.47 -7.88
CA SER A 54 -11.25 -10.94 -8.18
C SER A 54 -12.32 -11.72 -7.44
N ASP A 55 -13.55 -11.17 -7.37
CA ASP A 55 -14.69 -11.88 -6.84
C ASP A 55 -14.87 -13.25 -7.53
N ASN A 56 -15.28 -14.23 -6.75
CA ASN A 56 -15.49 -15.63 -7.19
C ASN A 56 -14.19 -16.37 -7.60
N GLN A 57 -13.03 -15.83 -7.25
CA GLN A 57 -11.75 -16.54 -7.37
C GLN A 57 -11.25 -16.95 -5.98
N PRO A 58 -10.45 -18.01 -5.88
CA PRO A 58 -9.67 -18.26 -4.68
C PRO A 58 -8.71 -17.09 -4.43
N VAL A 59 -8.22 -16.96 -3.21
CA VAL A 59 -7.22 -15.94 -2.87
C VAL A 59 -5.92 -16.28 -3.57
N LEU A 60 -5.43 -15.38 -4.40
CA LEU A 60 -4.15 -15.49 -5.09
C LEU A 60 -3.11 -14.65 -4.36
N TRP A 61 -1.99 -15.26 -4.00
CA TRP A 61 -0.90 -14.67 -3.23
C TRP A 61 0.31 -14.40 -4.11
N TRP A 62 0.74 -13.13 -4.17
CA TRP A 62 1.71 -12.65 -5.15
C TRP A 62 2.98 -12.09 -4.52
N SER A 63 4.11 -12.34 -5.18
CA SER A 63 5.39 -11.66 -4.96
C SER A 63 6.08 -11.45 -6.32
N PRO A 64 5.72 -10.42 -7.08
CA PRO A 64 6.25 -10.18 -8.42
C PRO A 64 7.73 -9.83 -8.44
N ASP A 65 8.37 -10.12 -9.56
CA ASP A 65 9.72 -9.70 -9.92
C ASP A 65 9.70 -9.12 -11.35
N PRO A 66 10.04 -7.84 -11.55
CA PRO A 66 10.49 -6.87 -10.53
C PRO A 66 9.38 -6.40 -9.58
N ARG A 67 9.78 -5.86 -8.43
CA ARG A 67 8.90 -5.23 -7.45
C ARG A 67 8.90 -3.72 -7.63
N MET A 68 7.73 -3.11 -7.74
CA MET A 68 7.59 -1.65 -7.81
C MET A 68 7.69 -1.05 -6.41
N VAL A 69 8.61 -0.09 -6.22
CA VAL A 69 8.79 0.62 -4.94
C VAL A 69 8.91 2.12 -5.15
N LEU A 70 8.51 2.89 -4.16
CA LEU A 70 8.76 4.32 -4.08
C LEU A 70 9.76 4.58 -2.93
N ILE A 71 10.92 5.10 -3.28
CA ILE A 71 11.84 5.65 -2.27
C ILE A 71 11.28 7.01 -1.85
N PRO A 72 10.95 7.22 -0.55
CA PRO A 72 10.15 8.37 -0.13
C PRO A 72 10.74 9.73 -0.51
N ASP A 73 12.05 9.93 -0.38
CA ASP A 73 12.74 11.18 -0.74
C ASP A 73 12.86 11.41 -2.26
N GLN A 74 12.60 10.38 -3.07
CA GLN A 74 12.54 10.46 -4.54
C GLN A 74 11.12 10.70 -5.07
N PHE A 75 10.15 10.95 -4.19
CA PHE A 75 8.81 11.30 -4.62
C PHE A 75 8.83 12.52 -5.54
N LYS A 76 8.33 12.37 -6.76
CA LYS A 76 8.31 13.43 -7.78
C LYS A 76 7.18 14.41 -7.53
N CYS A 77 7.44 15.44 -6.75
CA CYS A 77 6.53 16.57 -6.58
C CYS A 77 6.75 17.59 -7.70
N SER A 78 5.96 17.48 -8.78
CA SER A 78 6.03 18.43 -9.92
C SER A 78 5.66 19.84 -9.49
N ASP A 79 6.04 20.86 -10.29
CA ASP A 79 5.69 22.26 -9.98
C ASP A 79 4.18 22.50 -9.93
N SER A 80 3.41 21.79 -10.75
CA SER A 80 1.95 21.81 -10.68
C SER A 80 1.47 21.25 -9.34
N LEU A 81 2.00 20.11 -8.89
CA LEU A 81 1.64 19.52 -7.60
C LEU A 81 2.08 20.42 -6.44
N LYS A 82 3.27 21.01 -6.49
CA LYS A 82 3.71 22.00 -5.48
C LYS A 82 2.74 23.17 -5.37
N LYS A 83 2.23 23.69 -6.50
CA LYS A 83 1.21 24.73 -6.48
C LYS A 83 -0.07 24.24 -5.81
N THR A 84 -0.53 23.03 -6.13
CA THR A 84 -1.69 22.40 -5.46
C THR A 84 -1.46 22.29 -3.95
N LEU A 85 -0.28 21.81 -3.51
CA LEU A 85 0.05 21.63 -2.10
C LEU A 85 0.07 22.96 -1.34
N ARG A 86 0.64 24.05 -1.94
CA ARG A 86 0.62 25.39 -1.32
C ARG A 86 -0.81 25.88 -1.08
N HIS A 87 -1.68 25.74 -2.08
CA HIS A 87 -3.10 26.12 -1.93
C HIS A 87 -3.80 25.24 -0.91
N PHE A 88 -3.54 23.92 -0.91
CA PHE A 88 -4.12 22.98 0.04
C PHE A 88 -3.73 23.31 1.50
N ILE A 89 -2.47 23.66 1.73
CA ILE A 89 -1.99 24.02 3.08
C ILE A 89 -2.61 25.34 3.54
N ALA A 90 -2.71 26.35 2.65
CA ALA A 90 -3.22 27.67 2.97
C ALA A 90 -4.74 27.71 3.21
N ASP A 91 -5.50 26.80 2.62
CA ASP A 91 -6.97 26.77 2.71
C ASP A 91 -7.40 26.08 4.00
N GLU A 92 -8.04 26.83 4.91
CA GLU A 92 -8.50 26.31 6.21
C GLU A 92 -9.61 25.25 6.09
N SER A 93 -10.36 25.22 4.98
CA SER A 93 -11.39 24.21 4.73
C SER A 93 -10.80 22.83 4.43
N LYS A 94 -9.50 22.76 4.11
CA LYS A 94 -8.82 21.52 3.70
C LYS A 94 -8.03 20.90 4.84
N ALA A 95 -8.09 19.58 4.92
CA ALA A 95 -7.39 18.83 5.95
C ALA A 95 -6.81 17.49 5.42
N ILE A 96 -5.73 17.06 6.05
CA ILE A 96 -5.31 15.67 6.08
C ILE A 96 -5.77 15.09 7.41
N VAL A 97 -6.44 13.95 7.35
CA VAL A 97 -6.92 13.22 8.53
C VAL A 97 -6.39 11.77 8.44
N VAL A 98 -5.77 11.32 9.53
CA VAL A 98 -5.16 9.99 9.61
C VAL A 98 -6.03 9.12 10.52
N ASP A 99 -6.32 7.89 10.09
CA ASP A 99 -6.94 6.82 10.86
C ASP A 99 -8.32 7.14 11.48
N GLN A 100 -9.05 8.11 10.96
CA GLN A 100 -10.36 8.46 11.51
C GLN A 100 -11.48 7.53 11.03
N ASP A 101 -11.51 7.18 9.74
CA ASP A 101 -12.49 6.25 9.16
C ASP A 101 -11.81 5.38 8.09
N PHE A 102 -11.11 4.36 8.55
CA PHE A 102 -10.39 3.41 7.69
C PHE A 102 -11.33 2.72 6.69
N SER A 103 -12.51 2.31 7.16
CA SER A 103 -13.51 1.63 6.33
C SER A 103 -14.05 2.53 5.21
N ALA A 104 -14.24 3.83 5.46
CA ALA A 104 -14.65 4.77 4.41
C ALA A 104 -13.59 4.90 3.32
N ILE A 105 -12.30 4.92 3.68
CA ILE A 105 -11.19 4.94 2.71
C ILE A 105 -11.16 3.66 1.89
N MET A 106 -11.30 2.49 2.51
CA MET A 106 -11.35 1.22 1.78
C MET A 106 -12.52 1.16 0.80
N ARG A 107 -13.74 1.55 1.24
CA ARG A 107 -14.91 1.62 0.36
C ARG A 107 -14.72 2.60 -0.80
N ALA A 108 -14.08 3.75 -0.55
CA ALA A 108 -13.78 4.72 -1.60
C ALA A 108 -12.77 4.17 -2.61
N CYS A 109 -11.75 3.42 -2.16
CA CYS A 109 -10.81 2.73 -3.03
C CYS A 109 -11.50 1.62 -3.86
N ALA A 110 -12.42 0.86 -3.24
CA ALA A 110 -13.17 -0.23 -3.90
C ALA A 110 -14.07 0.28 -5.04
N THR A 111 -14.68 1.46 -4.86
CA THR A 111 -15.62 2.05 -5.81
C THR A 111 -14.98 2.99 -6.84
N SER A 112 -13.66 3.21 -6.75
CA SER A 112 -12.96 4.07 -7.70
C SER A 112 -12.76 3.38 -9.04
N GLU A 113 -13.23 4.01 -10.11
CA GLU A 113 -12.99 3.54 -11.47
C GLU A 113 -11.50 3.51 -11.78
N ARG A 114 -11.03 2.38 -12.31
CA ARG A 114 -9.67 2.19 -12.78
C ARG A 114 -9.69 1.91 -14.28
N LYS A 115 -8.97 2.72 -15.05
CA LYS A 115 -8.85 2.49 -16.49
C LYS A 115 -8.29 1.09 -16.77
N GLY A 116 -9.08 0.26 -17.48
CA GLY A 116 -8.65 -1.06 -17.92
C GLY A 116 -8.81 -2.18 -16.89
N GLN A 117 -9.56 -1.96 -15.80
CA GLN A 117 -9.96 -3.01 -14.87
C GLN A 117 -11.48 -3.04 -14.75
N ASP A 118 -12.10 -4.18 -15.05
CA ASP A 118 -13.50 -4.44 -14.77
C ASP A 118 -13.64 -4.95 -13.33
N GLY A 119 -14.33 -4.19 -12.47
CA GLY A 119 -14.54 -4.54 -11.06
C GLY A 119 -13.44 -4.08 -10.11
N THR A 120 -13.51 -4.58 -8.88
CA THR A 120 -12.54 -4.28 -7.82
C THR A 120 -12.00 -5.57 -7.21
N TRP A 121 -10.72 -5.55 -6.81
CA TRP A 121 -10.13 -6.63 -6.01
C TRP A 121 -10.42 -6.46 -4.51
N ILE A 122 -10.96 -5.29 -4.09
CA ILE A 122 -11.30 -5.00 -2.70
C ILE A 122 -12.68 -5.60 -2.40
N THR A 123 -12.70 -6.91 -2.15
CA THR A 123 -13.89 -7.68 -1.78
C THR A 123 -14.28 -7.45 -0.32
N HIS A 124 -15.43 -7.96 0.12
CA HIS A 124 -15.81 -7.92 1.55
C HIS A 124 -14.79 -8.61 2.45
N GLU A 125 -14.27 -9.76 2.02
CA GLU A 125 -13.22 -10.49 2.75
C GLU A 125 -11.93 -9.65 2.91
N ILE A 126 -11.53 -8.93 1.87
CA ILE A 126 -10.40 -8.00 1.93
C ILE A 126 -10.68 -6.87 2.93
N VAL A 127 -11.88 -6.28 2.88
CA VAL A 127 -12.26 -5.21 3.83
C VAL A 127 -12.17 -5.71 5.27
N ASP A 128 -12.69 -6.89 5.56
CA ASP A 128 -12.67 -7.48 6.91
C ASP A 128 -11.23 -7.77 7.37
N ALA A 129 -10.42 -8.39 6.50
CA ALA A 129 -9.04 -8.75 6.81
C ALA A 129 -8.16 -7.51 7.09
N TYR A 130 -8.31 -6.44 6.30
CA TYR A 130 -7.54 -5.21 6.50
C TYR A 130 -8.10 -4.36 7.66
N THR A 131 -9.40 -4.42 7.93
CA THR A 131 -9.97 -3.81 9.14
C THR A 131 -9.41 -4.46 10.40
N ALA A 132 -9.25 -5.79 10.41
CA ALA A 132 -8.59 -6.48 11.51
C ALA A 132 -7.11 -6.07 11.69
N LEU A 133 -6.38 -5.79 10.60
CA LEU A 133 -5.02 -5.22 10.68
C LEU A 133 -5.05 -3.78 11.23
N PHE A 134 -6.03 -2.97 10.84
CA PHE A 134 -6.21 -1.61 11.35
C PHE A 134 -6.46 -1.62 12.86
N GLU A 135 -7.35 -2.46 13.36
CA GLU A 135 -7.63 -2.62 14.79
C GLU A 135 -6.39 -3.06 15.61
N GLN A 136 -5.45 -3.75 14.96
CA GLN A 136 -4.17 -4.14 15.54
C GLN A 136 -3.08 -3.04 15.40
N GLY A 137 -3.40 -1.87 14.82
CA GLY A 137 -2.43 -0.81 14.51
C GLY A 137 -1.40 -1.23 13.47
N ARG A 138 -1.80 -2.09 12.51
CA ARG A 138 -0.97 -2.60 11.42
C ARG A 138 -1.39 -2.11 10.04
N ALA A 139 -2.55 -1.49 9.93
CA ALA A 139 -2.98 -0.77 8.74
C ALA A 139 -3.34 0.67 9.12
N HIS A 140 -3.15 1.58 8.18
CA HIS A 140 -3.37 3.01 8.39
C HIS A 140 -4.01 3.64 7.16
N SER A 141 -4.73 4.73 7.36
CA SER A 141 -5.37 5.48 6.29
C SER A 141 -5.02 6.97 6.34
N ILE A 142 -4.92 7.59 5.19
CA ILE A 142 -4.73 9.02 5.02
C ILE A 142 -5.87 9.55 4.17
N ALA A 143 -6.76 10.32 4.79
CA ALA A 143 -7.87 10.99 4.15
C ALA A 143 -7.49 12.42 3.74
N VAL A 144 -7.87 12.81 2.54
CA VAL A 144 -7.80 14.18 2.04
C VAL A 144 -9.21 14.75 2.06
N MET A 145 -9.41 15.79 2.86
CA MET A 145 -10.71 16.42 3.13
C MET A 145 -10.78 17.81 2.54
N ASP A 146 -11.95 18.19 2.02
CA ASP A 146 -12.30 19.52 1.55
C ASP A 146 -13.67 19.90 2.12
N ALA A 147 -13.74 20.95 2.95
CA ALA A 147 -14.96 21.38 3.65
C ALA A 147 -15.71 20.22 4.34
N GLY A 148 -14.98 19.31 4.99
CA GLY A 148 -15.54 18.14 5.66
C GLY A 148 -15.92 16.99 4.73
N VAL A 149 -15.72 17.12 3.42
CA VAL A 149 -16.01 16.07 2.42
C VAL A 149 -14.72 15.29 2.09
N LEU A 150 -14.81 13.98 2.04
CA LEU A 150 -13.72 13.09 1.63
C LEU A 150 -13.52 13.17 0.11
N VAL A 151 -12.40 13.75 -0.34
CA VAL A 151 -12.10 14.03 -1.76
C VAL A 151 -10.96 13.22 -2.33
N GLY A 152 -10.19 12.55 -1.50
CA GLY A 152 -9.10 11.65 -1.89
C GLY A 152 -8.54 10.92 -0.69
N GLY A 153 -7.64 9.98 -0.92
CA GLY A 153 -7.01 9.26 0.17
C GLY A 153 -6.28 8.01 -0.29
N LEU A 154 -5.66 7.34 0.66
CA LEU A 154 -5.03 6.04 0.51
C LEU A 154 -5.13 5.24 1.79
N TYR A 155 -4.90 3.93 1.71
CA TYR A 155 -4.56 3.11 2.86
C TYR A 155 -3.30 2.31 2.61
N CYS A 156 -2.63 1.96 3.70
CA CYS A 156 -1.37 1.22 3.68
C CYS A 156 -1.31 0.24 4.86
N VAL A 157 -0.42 -0.74 4.74
CA VAL A 157 -0.06 -1.66 5.83
C VAL A 157 1.33 -1.30 6.34
N CYS A 158 1.56 -1.48 7.65
CA CYS A 158 2.80 -1.12 8.32
C CYS A 158 3.26 -2.21 9.29
N PHE A 159 4.47 -2.74 9.08
CA PHE A 159 5.14 -3.64 10.01
C PHE A 159 6.56 -3.11 10.28
N GLY A 160 6.80 -2.59 11.48
CA GLY A 160 8.06 -1.91 11.78
C GLY A 160 8.25 -0.67 10.93
N LYS A 161 9.31 -0.65 10.10
CA LYS A 161 9.54 0.37 9.07
C LYS A 161 9.23 -0.11 7.64
N ALA A 162 8.54 -1.22 7.49
CA ALA A 162 8.05 -1.70 6.20
C ALA A 162 6.65 -1.12 5.95
N ILE A 163 6.52 -0.30 4.91
CA ILE A 163 5.24 0.30 4.47
C ILE A 163 4.84 -0.31 3.13
N PHE A 164 3.59 -0.75 3.06
CA PHE A 164 2.96 -1.30 1.86
C PHE A 164 1.79 -0.40 1.48
N GLY A 165 1.92 0.34 0.37
CA GLY A 165 0.85 1.18 -0.18
C GLY A 165 -0.14 0.31 -0.93
N GLU A 166 -1.34 0.16 -0.41
CA GLU A 166 -2.32 -0.80 -0.94
C GLU A 166 -3.16 -0.21 -2.06
N SER A 167 -3.84 0.86 -1.77
CA SER A 167 -4.72 1.49 -2.74
C SER A 167 -4.91 2.97 -2.43
N MET A 168 -5.22 3.73 -3.46
CA MET A 168 -5.53 5.16 -3.36
C MET A 168 -6.62 5.55 -4.35
N PHE A 169 -7.34 6.62 -4.03
CA PHE A 169 -8.41 7.16 -4.86
C PHE A 169 -8.39 8.69 -4.91
N SER A 170 -9.02 9.24 -5.93
CA SER A 170 -9.27 10.67 -6.09
C SER A 170 -10.71 10.89 -6.55
N ARG A 171 -11.46 11.71 -5.80
CA ARG A 171 -12.76 12.28 -6.23
C ARG A 171 -12.59 13.71 -6.76
N GLN A 172 -11.51 14.38 -6.35
CA GLN A 172 -11.09 15.67 -6.88
C GLN A 172 -9.66 15.57 -7.43
N ALA A 173 -9.28 16.50 -8.29
CA ALA A 173 -7.94 16.55 -8.88
C ALA A 173 -6.85 16.50 -7.79
N ASP A 174 -5.84 15.68 -8.04
CA ASP A 174 -4.68 15.45 -7.18
C ASP A 174 -4.95 14.84 -5.79
N GLY A 175 -6.18 14.44 -5.44
CA GLY A 175 -6.52 13.91 -4.12
C GLY A 175 -5.61 12.75 -3.68
N SER A 176 -5.41 11.73 -4.52
CA SER A 176 -4.50 10.62 -4.23
C SER A 176 -3.03 11.04 -4.19
N LYS A 177 -2.62 12.03 -5.01
CA LYS A 177 -1.25 12.54 -5.00
C LYS A 177 -0.95 13.33 -3.72
N ILE A 178 -1.93 14.08 -3.19
CA ILE A 178 -1.81 14.77 -1.90
C ILE A 178 -1.65 13.74 -0.78
N ALA A 179 -2.45 12.66 -0.77
CA ALA A 179 -2.34 11.59 0.21
C ALA A 179 -0.98 10.88 0.13
N LEU A 180 -0.50 10.56 -1.08
CA LEU A 180 0.82 9.91 -1.26
C LEU A 180 1.97 10.86 -0.91
N ALA A 181 1.86 12.16 -1.20
CA ALA A 181 2.84 13.17 -0.77
C ALA A 181 2.93 13.23 0.76
N ALA A 182 1.79 13.17 1.46
CA ALA A 182 1.76 13.13 2.92
C ALA A 182 2.40 11.85 3.48
N LEU A 183 2.08 10.68 2.92
CA LEU A 183 2.70 9.41 3.29
C LEU A 183 4.21 9.42 3.04
N SER A 184 4.65 9.92 1.88
CA SER A 184 6.08 9.99 1.55
C SER A 184 6.83 10.93 2.49
N ALA A 185 6.28 12.10 2.81
CA ALA A 185 6.86 13.02 3.79
C ALA A 185 6.94 12.40 5.20
N PHE A 186 5.90 11.68 5.62
CA PHE A 186 5.90 10.90 6.86
C PHE A 186 7.02 9.85 6.86
N CYS A 187 7.17 9.13 5.75
CA CYS A 187 8.22 8.12 5.61
C CYS A 187 9.63 8.73 5.71
N VAL A 188 9.88 9.87 5.06
CA VAL A 188 11.18 10.58 5.15
C VAL A 188 11.46 10.98 6.59
N GLN A 189 10.51 11.62 7.28
CA GLN A 189 10.67 12.08 8.67
C GLN A 189 10.95 10.95 9.66
N ASN A 190 10.47 9.75 9.36
CA ASN A 190 10.64 8.56 10.22
C ASN A 190 11.76 7.62 9.75
N GLY A 191 12.53 7.99 8.72
CA GLY A 191 13.61 7.18 8.17
C GLY A 191 13.13 5.82 7.66
N ILE A 192 11.95 5.79 7.02
CA ILE A 192 11.40 4.63 6.33
C ILE A 192 12.06 4.54 4.95
N PRO A 193 12.71 3.43 4.60
CA PRO A 193 13.56 3.38 3.41
C PRO A 193 12.78 3.33 2.11
N MET A 194 11.60 2.72 2.11
CA MET A 194 10.77 2.59 0.90
C MET A 194 9.29 2.35 1.23
N ILE A 195 8.43 2.67 0.27
CA ILE A 195 7.03 2.28 0.20
C ILE A 195 6.92 1.22 -0.88
N ASP A 196 6.45 0.03 -0.50
CA ASP A 196 6.13 -1.02 -1.46
C ASP A 196 4.86 -0.65 -2.23
N CYS A 197 4.95 -0.61 -3.55
CA CYS A 197 3.85 -0.31 -4.46
C CYS A 197 3.41 -1.55 -5.26
N GLN A 198 3.91 -2.72 -4.92
CA GLN A 198 3.63 -4.05 -5.48
C GLN A 198 3.85 -4.13 -6.99
N GLN A 199 2.95 -3.58 -7.78
CA GLN A 199 2.94 -3.69 -9.25
C GLN A 199 3.26 -2.37 -9.94
N GLU A 200 3.89 -2.48 -11.10
CA GLU A 200 4.20 -1.32 -11.93
C GLU A 200 2.95 -0.73 -12.55
N THR A 201 2.77 0.60 -12.39
CA THR A 201 1.79 1.39 -13.11
C THR A 201 2.44 2.67 -13.64
N ALA A 202 1.95 3.16 -14.78
CA ALA A 202 2.42 4.44 -15.35
C ALA A 202 2.20 5.60 -14.36
N HIS A 203 1.13 5.55 -13.56
CA HIS A 203 0.83 6.56 -12.56
C HIS A 203 1.89 6.60 -11.45
N LEU A 204 2.22 5.46 -10.84
CA LEU A 204 3.26 5.37 -9.81
C LEU A 204 4.64 5.75 -10.35
N ARG A 205 4.97 5.33 -11.57
CA ARG A 205 6.21 5.72 -12.25
C ARG A 205 6.29 7.25 -12.43
N SER A 206 5.19 7.91 -12.75
CA SER A 206 5.12 9.38 -12.88
C SER A 206 5.36 10.10 -11.54
N LEU A 207 5.10 9.43 -10.41
CA LEU A 207 5.29 9.93 -9.05
C LEU A 207 6.67 9.55 -8.46
N GLY A 208 7.54 8.91 -9.23
CA GLY A 208 8.92 8.60 -8.83
C GLY A 208 9.16 7.16 -8.41
N ALA A 209 8.12 6.31 -8.38
CA ALA A 209 8.32 4.90 -8.12
C ALA A 209 9.08 4.22 -9.27
N ALA A 210 9.88 3.22 -8.93
CA ALA A 210 10.71 2.47 -9.88
C ALA A 210 10.70 0.97 -9.54
N PRO A 211 10.85 0.09 -10.54
CA PRO A 211 11.01 -1.34 -10.32
C PRO A 211 12.42 -1.65 -9.79
N ILE A 212 12.49 -2.56 -8.83
CA ILE A 212 13.73 -3.16 -8.33
C ILE A 212 13.61 -4.68 -8.36
N GLU A 213 14.72 -5.39 -8.32
CA GLU A 213 14.71 -6.85 -8.21
C GLU A 213 14.01 -7.29 -6.92
N ARG A 214 13.16 -8.32 -6.99
CA ARG A 214 12.49 -8.89 -5.81
C ARG A 214 13.46 -9.22 -4.68
N LYS A 215 14.64 -9.77 -5.00
CA LYS A 215 15.67 -10.10 -4.01
C LYS A 215 16.11 -8.86 -3.22
N THR A 216 16.38 -7.76 -3.90
CA THR A 216 16.77 -6.48 -3.27
C THR A 216 15.63 -5.94 -2.40
N PHE A 217 14.40 -6.00 -2.89
CA PHE A 217 13.21 -5.64 -2.12
C PHE A 217 13.10 -6.45 -0.82
N LEU A 218 13.19 -7.79 -0.91
CA LEU A 218 13.03 -8.69 0.25
C LEU A 218 14.15 -8.50 1.29
N GLN A 219 15.38 -8.23 0.88
CA GLN A 219 16.49 -7.92 1.79
C GLN A 219 16.22 -6.61 2.57
N SER A 220 15.74 -5.57 1.88
CA SER A 220 15.36 -4.31 2.51
C SER A 220 14.14 -4.48 3.43
N LEU A 221 13.17 -5.29 3.03
CA LEU A 221 12.00 -5.64 3.83
C LEU A 221 12.41 -6.27 5.16
N GLN A 222 13.27 -7.30 5.14
CA GLN A 222 13.75 -7.96 6.36
C GLN A 222 14.45 -6.97 7.31
N THR A 223 15.25 -6.05 6.77
CA THR A 223 15.89 -4.99 7.56
C THR A 223 14.85 -4.07 8.22
N SER A 224 13.79 -3.69 7.49
CA SER A 224 12.71 -2.83 7.97
C SER A 224 11.84 -3.50 9.04
N LEU A 225 11.55 -4.79 8.87
CA LEU A 225 10.77 -5.59 9.84
C LEU A 225 11.51 -5.70 11.19
N ASN A 226 12.83 -5.84 11.18
CA ASN A 226 13.65 -5.93 12.38
C ASN A 226 13.68 -4.64 13.22
N GLN A 227 13.21 -3.51 12.66
CA GLN A 227 13.04 -2.23 13.36
C GLN A 227 11.66 -2.08 14.03
N SER A 228 10.95 -3.17 14.26
CA SER A 228 9.58 -3.20 14.82
C SER A 228 9.45 -2.62 16.25
N LYS A 229 10.56 -2.40 16.95
CA LYS A 229 10.55 -1.78 18.30
C LYS A 229 10.29 -0.27 18.28
N ILE A 230 10.34 0.37 17.11
CA ILE A 230 10.09 1.81 16.95
C ILE A 230 8.60 1.99 16.68
N ALA A 231 7.85 2.48 17.67
CA ALA A 231 6.46 2.88 17.47
C ALA A 231 6.43 4.15 16.59
N LEU A 232 5.83 4.04 15.42
CA LEU A 232 5.57 5.20 14.55
C LEU A 232 4.34 5.95 15.07
N SER A 233 4.43 7.27 15.19
CA SER A 233 3.29 8.10 15.57
C SER A 233 2.54 8.56 14.32
N TRP A 234 1.43 7.90 14.03
CA TRP A 234 0.53 8.23 12.90
C TRP A 234 -0.37 9.44 13.24
N ASN A 235 0.24 10.49 13.77
CA ASN A 235 -0.45 11.73 14.14
C ASN A 235 0.19 12.92 13.42
N PHE A 236 -0.24 13.17 12.19
CA PHE A 236 0.19 14.31 11.40
C PHE A 236 -0.97 14.98 10.68
N THR A 237 -0.77 16.23 10.31
CA THR A 237 -1.76 17.06 9.64
C THR A 237 -1.27 17.49 8.26
N LYS A 238 -2.05 18.30 7.55
CA LYS A 238 -1.65 18.86 6.24
C LYS A 238 -0.31 19.60 6.26
N GLN A 239 0.19 20.04 7.44
CA GLN A 239 1.48 20.72 7.57
C GLN A 239 2.68 19.83 7.17
N ILE A 240 2.52 18.50 7.22
CA ILE A 240 3.55 17.59 6.76
C ILE A 240 3.93 17.80 5.27
N LEU A 241 2.99 18.33 4.47
CA LEU A 241 3.19 18.61 3.05
C LEU A 241 4.20 19.75 2.79
N GLN A 242 4.54 20.57 3.81
CA GLN A 242 5.59 21.59 3.71
C GLN A 242 6.95 21.00 3.35
N HIS A 243 7.14 19.71 3.63
CA HIS A 243 8.35 18.97 3.25
C HIS A 243 8.66 19.08 1.74
N TRP A 244 7.66 19.26 0.89
CA TRP A 244 7.80 19.28 -0.57
C TRP A 244 7.88 20.70 -1.18
N LEU A 245 7.82 21.76 -0.40
CA LEU A 245 7.74 23.15 -0.85
C LEU A 245 9.05 23.89 -0.65
#